data_61d58149a6267dd4401b083db009f5a6
#
_entry.id   61d58149a6267dd4401b083db009f5a6
#
_cell.length_a   1.000
_cell.length_b   1.000
_cell.length_c   1.000
_cell.angle_alpha   90.00
_cell.angle_beta   90.00
_cell.angle_gamma   90.00
#
_symmetry.space_group_name_H-M   'P 1'
#
loop_
_entity.id
_entity.type
_entity.pdbx_description
1 polymer ?
#
loop_
_entity_poly.entity_id
_entity_poly.type
_entity_poly.pdbx_seq_one_letter_code
_entity_poly.pdbx_strand_id
1 'polypeptide(L)'
;MTTKRLMLTTAFLLLALVIKAQTVISGKVTDLNGQPLAHVSVMAEGTEVQTVTNEDGQFTLKMHQQPRRLRLSHIGYKTRHITLEQGATEQLRIRMQGNTIELGEVLVSANDPLSILKAAMARIEKNYPNEPELMRCFYRETARRGSRFISVAEAVTEMYKSDYYYGPERDAVAILKGRRLMSMKARDTLGVKVQGGPVLPLMVDLAKNREYILNEENIAHYKLSMEVPVKIADRAQYVINMEPQDVLLYPIMKGRVFIDQQSLTFTRAELELDMRDWRTAANYMLVHKPFGLRFRPRELTMTVVYNTDSQGIAHMSYVRNEMRFNCDWKRRLFASPFTTVCEMVVTDLQQKGDSAKRPRGRSSFGLRDRFYDKVEYFDDPDFWADYNIIEPTESLENAIDKLKKRIRNN
;
A
#
# COMPACT_ATOMS: atom_id res chain seq x y z
N MET A 1 57.50 -17.15 10.35
CA MET A 1 56.21 -16.87 11.02
C MET A 1 55.61 -15.49 10.64
N THR A 2 56.35 -14.56 10.15
CA THR A 2 55.96 -13.18 9.81
C THR A 2 55.16 -13.05 8.51
N THR A 3 55.51 -13.81 7.46
CA THR A 3 54.82 -13.74 6.15
C THR A 3 53.37 -14.30 6.19
N LYS A 4 53.10 -15.37 6.95
CA LYS A 4 51.73 -15.90 7.11
C LYS A 4 50.83 -14.94 7.91
N ARG A 5 51.39 -14.23 8.88
CA ARG A 5 50.60 -13.20 9.63
C ARG A 5 50.31 -11.97 8.77
N LEU A 6 51.27 -11.57 7.92
CA LEU A 6 51.06 -10.47 6.97
C LEU A 6 50.00 -10.81 5.91
N MET A 7 50.00 -12.03 5.35
CA MET A 7 48.96 -12.48 4.45
C MET A 7 47.58 -12.58 5.10
N LEU A 8 47.49 -13.02 6.36
CA LEU A 8 46.24 -13.09 7.08
C LEU A 8 45.65 -11.69 7.38
N THR A 9 46.52 -10.74 7.75
CA THR A 9 46.10 -9.34 7.99
C THR A 9 45.67 -8.65 6.69
N THR A 10 46.36 -8.89 5.58
CA THR A 10 45.99 -8.33 4.27
C THR A 10 44.67 -8.94 3.76
N ALA A 11 44.46 -10.25 3.95
CA ALA A 11 43.18 -10.91 3.63
C ALA A 11 42.02 -10.40 4.48
N PHE A 12 42.27 -10.13 5.78
CA PHE A 12 41.26 -9.54 6.67
C PHE A 12 40.94 -8.08 6.31
N LEU A 13 41.98 -7.30 5.89
CA LEU A 13 41.79 -5.93 5.41
C LEU A 13 41.04 -5.89 4.07
N LEU A 14 41.29 -6.84 3.17
CA LEU A 14 40.57 -6.99 1.89
C LEU A 14 39.14 -7.46 2.12
N LEU A 15 38.86 -8.31 3.10
CA LEU A 15 37.53 -8.73 3.49
C LEU A 15 36.70 -7.58 4.10
N ALA A 16 37.35 -6.69 4.84
CA ALA A 16 36.71 -5.50 5.43
C ALA A 16 36.31 -4.44 4.37
N LEU A 17 36.94 -4.44 3.20
CA LEU A 17 36.61 -3.53 2.07
C LEU A 17 35.36 -3.96 1.28
N VAL A 18 34.78 -5.13 1.52
CA VAL A 18 33.60 -5.65 0.81
C VAL A 18 32.29 -5.39 1.57
N ILE A 19 32.33 -4.75 2.73
CA ILE A 19 31.13 -4.29 3.40
C ILE A 19 30.57 -3.12 2.57
N LYS A 20 29.72 -3.44 1.60
CA LYS A 20 28.92 -2.42 0.89
C LYS A 20 28.00 -1.76 1.92
N ALA A 21 28.41 -0.61 2.42
CA ALA A 21 27.55 0.19 3.29
C ALA A 21 26.22 0.47 2.55
N GLN A 22 25.13 0.14 3.19
CA GLN A 22 23.81 0.49 2.67
C GLN A 22 23.66 2.01 2.67
N THR A 23 23.29 2.58 1.53
CA THR A 23 22.96 4.01 1.45
C THR A 23 21.56 4.21 1.98
N VAL A 24 21.42 5.11 2.95
CA VAL A 24 20.14 5.48 3.56
C VAL A 24 19.85 6.93 3.22
N ILE A 25 18.71 7.19 2.58
CA ILE A 25 18.24 8.52 2.21
C ILE A 25 16.93 8.74 2.94
N SER A 26 16.86 9.76 3.78
CA SER A 26 15.65 10.12 4.51
C SER A 26 15.22 11.55 4.20
N GLY A 27 13.93 11.83 4.40
CA GLY A 27 13.43 13.18 4.17
C GLY A 27 12.01 13.40 4.66
N LYS A 28 11.61 14.68 4.58
CA LYS A 28 10.25 15.13 4.84
C LYS A 28 9.71 15.90 3.64
N VAL A 29 8.51 15.54 3.22
CA VAL A 29 7.80 16.15 2.10
C VAL A 29 6.63 16.97 2.63
N THR A 30 6.53 18.21 2.18
CA THR A 30 5.44 19.14 2.54
C THR A 30 4.90 19.84 1.29
N ASP A 31 3.74 20.45 1.42
CA ASP A 31 3.27 21.45 0.46
C ASP A 31 4.01 22.79 0.66
N LEU A 32 3.64 23.80 -0.11
CA LEU A 32 4.22 25.16 -0.01
C LEU A 32 3.82 25.87 1.31
N ASN A 33 2.75 25.45 1.97
CA ASN A 33 2.29 25.98 3.25
C ASN A 33 2.96 25.28 4.43
N GLY A 34 3.81 24.28 4.18
CA GLY A 34 4.49 23.48 5.21
C GLY A 34 3.65 22.34 5.76
N GLN A 35 2.47 22.05 5.19
CA GLN A 35 1.66 20.89 5.59
C GLN A 35 2.31 19.60 5.10
N PRO A 36 2.42 18.56 5.92
CA PRO A 36 3.00 17.29 5.51
C PRO A 36 2.16 16.63 4.42
N LEU A 37 2.82 16.03 3.44
CA LEU A 37 2.19 15.30 2.36
C LEU A 37 2.36 13.80 2.58
N ALA A 38 1.27 13.13 2.90
CA ALA A 38 1.20 11.68 3.05
C ALA A 38 1.12 10.97 1.68
N HIS A 39 1.62 9.74 1.64
CA HIS A 39 1.52 8.84 0.49
C HIS A 39 2.11 9.39 -0.81
N VAL A 40 3.09 10.28 -0.71
CA VAL A 40 3.92 10.70 -1.84
C VAL A 40 4.76 9.51 -2.27
N SER A 41 4.67 9.10 -3.52
CA SER A 41 5.56 8.07 -4.08
C SER A 41 6.98 8.64 -4.18
N VAL A 42 7.95 7.97 -3.59
CA VAL A 42 9.38 8.30 -3.62
C VAL A 42 10.12 7.15 -4.29
N MET A 43 10.64 7.38 -5.48
CA MET A 43 11.32 6.38 -6.31
C MET A 43 12.75 6.79 -6.60
N ALA A 44 13.68 5.86 -6.51
CA ALA A 44 15.05 6.03 -6.97
C ALA A 44 15.11 5.87 -8.49
N GLU A 45 15.37 6.95 -9.23
CA GLU A 45 15.39 6.91 -10.69
C GLU A 45 16.46 5.95 -11.23
N GLY A 46 16.07 5.16 -12.23
CA GLY A 46 16.92 4.14 -12.84
C GLY A 46 16.99 2.82 -12.04
N THR A 47 16.15 2.67 -11.02
CA THR A 47 15.99 1.45 -10.23
C THR A 47 14.51 1.16 -10.01
N GLU A 48 14.20 -0.02 -9.45
CA GLU A 48 12.85 -0.38 -9.03
C GLU A 48 12.61 -0.12 -7.52
N VAL A 49 13.59 0.53 -6.85
CA VAL A 49 13.50 0.78 -5.40
C VAL A 49 12.64 2.00 -5.12
N GLN A 50 11.65 1.82 -4.28
CA GLN A 50 10.68 2.86 -3.96
C GLN A 50 10.11 2.72 -2.54
N THR A 51 9.48 3.78 -2.07
CA THR A 51 8.70 3.85 -0.85
C THR A 51 7.60 4.91 -0.98
N VAL A 52 6.84 5.13 0.09
CA VAL A 52 5.90 6.25 0.21
C VAL A 52 6.13 7.03 1.50
N THR A 53 5.74 8.31 1.52
CA THR A 53 5.74 9.08 2.77
C THR A 53 4.62 8.62 3.70
N ASN A 54 4.88 8.66 5.01
CA ASN A 54 3.86 8.46 6.05
C ASN A 54 2.96 9.71 6.20
N GLU A 55 2.00 9.68 7.15
CA GLU A 55 1.07 10.80 7.39
C GLU A 55 1.78 12.07 7.91
N ASP A 56 3.00 11.97 8.46
CA ASP A 56 3.84 13.11 8.86
C ASP A 56 4.73 13.64 7.71
N GLY A 57 4.57 13.08 6.50
CA GLY A 57 5.33 13.40 5.30
C GLY A 57 6.75 12.82 5.28
N GLN A 58 7.11 11.93 6.19
CA GLN A 58 8.45 11.36 6.34
C GLN A 58 8.61 10.11 5.46
N PHE A 59 9.83 9.90 4.96
CA PHE A 59 10.23 8.69 4.25
C PHE A 59 11.68 8.33 4.55
N THR A 60 12.00 7.05 4.41
CA THR A 60 13.37 6.53 4.37
C THR A 60 13.49 5.53 3.22
N LEU A 61 14.51 5.67 2.42
CA LEU A 61 14.83 4.80 1.30
C LEU A 61 16.23 4.22 1.52
N LYS A 62 16.31 2.89 1.51
CA LYS A 62 17.54 2.12 1.75
C LYS A 62 17.88 1.35 0.49
N MET A 63 19.14 1.42 0.06
CA MET A 63 19.63 0.75 -1.15
C MET A 63 21.14 0.50 -1.10
N HIS A 64 21.60 -0.42 -1.93
CA HIS A 64 23.02 -0.77 -1.99
C HIS A 64 23.88 0.25 -2.74
N GLN A 65 23.27 1.00 -3.64
CA GLN A 65 23.94 2.04 -4.43
C GLN A 65 23.13 3.32 -4.37
N GLN A 66 23.78 4.45 -4.17
CA GLN A 66 23.13 5.76 -4.17
C GLN A 66 22.62 6.08 -5.58
N PRO A 67 21.32 6.37 -5.77
CA PRO A 67 20.80 6.80 -7.04
C PRO A 67 21.28 8.23 -7.33
N ARG A 68 21.33 8.60 -8.58
CA ARG A 68 21.64 9.98 -8.96
C ARG A 68 20.50 10.95 -8.64
N ARG A 69 19.25 10.47 -8.75
CA ARG A 69 18.06 11.28 -8.51
C ARG A 69 16.94 10.48 -7.84
N LEU A 70 16.14 11.20 -7.08
CA LEU A 70 14.83 10.74 -6.62
C LEU A 70 13.73 11.40 -7.45
N ARG A 71 12.70 10.64 -7.80
CA ARG A 71 11.45 11.15 -8.35
C ARG A 71 10.37 11.06 -7.27
N LEU A 72 9.73 12.20 -6.99
CA LEU A 72 8.60 12.27 -6.07
C LEU A 72 7.35 12.66 -6.86
N SER A 73 6.29 11.88 -6.72
CA SER A 73 5.01 12.14 -7.37
C SER A 73 3.85 11.98 -6.40
N HIS A 74 2.87 12.86 -6.52
CA HIS A 74 1.63 12.82 -5.76
C HIS A 74 0.50 13.42 -6.61
N ILE A 75 -0.72 12.89 -6.42
CA ILE A 75 -1.90 13.41 -7.10
C ILE A 75 -2.11 14.89 -6.78
N GLY A 76 -2.34 15.72 -7.80
CA GLY A 76 -2.57 17.15 -7.64
C GLY A 76 -1.31 17.98 -7.37
N TYR A 77 -0.12 17.39 -7.46
CA TYR A 77 1.16 18.10 -7.29
C TYR A 77 2.07 17.87 -8.50
N LYS A 78 2.93 18.86 -8.78
CA LYS A 78 3.99 18.73 -9.78
C LYS A 78 5.03 17.73 -9.34
N THR A 79 5.45 16.86 -10.23
CA THR A 79 6.53 15.91 -9.97
C THR A 79 7.82 16.65 -9.60
N ARG A 80 8.51 16.15 -8.59
CA ARG A 80 9.82 16.68 -8.18
C ARG A 80 10.92 15.67 -8.46
N HIS A 81 11.98 16.16 -9.10
CA HIS A 81 13.22 15.42 -9.31
C HIS A 81 14.30 16.05 -8.42
N ILE A 82 14.84 15.26 -7.50
CA ILE A 82 15.87 15.70 -6.55
C ILE A 82 17.18 15.04 -6.94
N THR A 83 18.16 15.83 -7.37
CA THR A 83 19.52 15.35 -7.60
C THR A 83 20.22 15.17 -6.25
N LEU A 84 20.87 14.05 -6.07
CA LEU A 84 21.59 13.70 -4.84
C LEU A 84 23.09 13.89 -5.04
N GLU A 85 23.73 14.58 -4.12
CA GLU A 85 25.19 14.64 -4.04
C GLU A 85 25.76 13.34 -3.46
N GLN A 86 26.90 12.88 -3.95
CA GLN A 86 27.52 11.66 -3.43
C GLN A 86 27.88 11.82 -1.95
N GLY A 87 27.43 10.86 -1.14
CA GLY A 87 27.69 10.84 0.29
C GLY A 87 26.79 11.74 1.14
N ALA A 88 25.77 12.40 0.54
CA ALA A 88 24.79 13.17 1.30
C ALA A 88 23.97 12.23 2.21
N THR A 89 24.15 12.39 3.52
CA THR A 89 23.39 11.67 4.58
C THR A 89 22.39 12.60 5.27
N GLU A 90 22.23 13.83 4.75
CA GLU A 90 21.33 14.82 5.37
C GLU A 90 19.85 14.48 5.14
N GLN A 91 19.04 14.78 6.13
CA GLN A 91 17.59 14.67 6.01
C GLN A 91 17.04 15.68 5.00
N LEU A 92 16.55 15.20 3.87
CA LEU A 92 16.01 16.02 2.79
C LEU A 92 14.73 16.75 3.25
N ARG A 93 14.64 18.04 2.94
CA ARG A 93 13.42 18.84 3.12
C ARG A 93 12.88 19.21 1.73
N ILE A 94 11.78 18.57 1.34
CA ILE A 94 11.24 18.68 -0.01
C ILE A 94 9.88 19.37 0.06
N ARG A 95 9.73 20.44 -0.72
CA ARG A 95 8.44 21.12 -0.89
C ARG A 95 7.88 20.81 -2.28
N MET A 96 6.63 20.37 -2.33
CA MET A 96 5.91 20.10 -3.58
C MET A 96 4.94 21.24 -3.87
N GLN A 97 4.91 21.67 -5.13
CA GLN A 97 3.99 22.69 -5.64
C GLN A 97 2.72 22.01 -6.14
N GLY A 98 1.55 22.51 -5.75
CA GLY A 98 0.27 22.08 -6.34
C GLY A 98 0.28 22.25 -7.86
N ASN A 99 -0.33 21.28 -8.53
CA ASN A 99 -0.48 21.27 -9.98
C ASN A 99 -1.95 21.51 -10.33
N THR A 100 -2.35 22.79 -10.31
CA THR A 100 -3.69 23.19 -10.77
C THR A 100 -3.73 23.11 -12.29
N ILE A 101 -4.75 22.42 -12.81
CA ILE A 101 -5.06 22.47 -14.25
C ILE A 101 -5.72 23.82 -14.49
N GLU A 102 -5.16 24.64 -15.35
CA GLU A 102 -5.80 25.89 -15.77
C GLU A 102 -7.11 25.56 -16.49
N LEU A 103 -8.18 26.27 -16.15
CA LEU A 103 -9.52 26.05 -16.70
C LEU A 103 -9.59 26.16 -18.26
N GLY A 104 -8.58 26.74 -18.90
CA GLY A 104 -8.44 26.79 -20.37
C GLY A 104 -7.98 25.49 -21.02
N GLU A 105 -7.37 24.56 -20.26
CA GLU A 105 -6.98 23.22 -20.75
C GLU A 105 -8.07 22.15 -20.51
N VAL A 106 -9.12 22.49 -19.78
CA VAL A 106 -10.27 21.61 -19.57
C VAL A 106 -11.14 21.64 -20.84
N LEU A 107 -10.67 21.03 -21.90
CA LEU A 107 -11.58 20.39 -22.83
C LEU A 107 -12.28 19.29 -22.00
N VAL A 108 -13.45 19.63 -21.45
CA VAL A 108 -14.47 18.62 -21.11
C VAL A 108 -14.78 17.98 -22.46
N SER A 109 -13.92 17.08 -22.86
CA SER A 109 -14.12 16.24 -24.02
C SER A 109 -15.49 15.62 -23.82
N ALA A 110 -16.35 15.73 -24.81
CA ALA A 110 -17.65 15.08 -24.85
C ALA A 110 -17.52 13.54 -24.83
N ASN A 111 -16.46 13.01 -24.26
CA ASN A 111 -16.15 11.60 -24.17
C ASN A 111 -17.05 10.99 -23.08
N ASP A 112 -17.86 10.09 -23.50
CA ASP A 112 -18.68 9.26 -22.63
C ASP A 112 -17.78 8.49 -21.63
N PRO A 113 -17.99 8.65 -20.30
CA PRO A 113 -17.18 7.99 -19.29
C PRO A 113 -17.19 6.45 -19.41
N LEU A 114 -18.29 5.86 -19.89
CA LEU A 114 -18.39 4.43 -20.13
C LEU A 114 -17.44 4.00 -21.26
N SER A 115 -17.39 4.76 -22.33
CA SER A 115 -16.48 4.48 -23.46
C SER A 115 -15.02 4.54 -23.05
N ILE A 116 -14.62 5.54 -22.23
CA ILE A 116 -13.25 5.65 -21.69
C ILE A 116 -12.94 4.45 -20.80
N LEU A 117 -13.85 4.10 -19.89
CA LEU A 117 -13.67 2.99 -18.96
C LEU A 117 -13.48 1.66 -19.72
N LYS A 118 -14.34 1.38 -20.69
CA LYS A 118 -14.24 0.17 -21.55
C LYS A 118 -12.94 0.15 -22.36
N ALA A 119 -12.53 1.29 -22.91
CA ALA A 119 -11.26 1.40 -23.63
C ALA A 119 -10.04 1.17 -22.73
N ALA A 120 -10.07 1.64 -21.48
CA ALA A 120 -9.04 1.37 -20.50
C ALA A 120 -8.99 -0.12 -20.11
N MET A 121 -10.15 -0.74 -19.88
CA MET A 121 -10.24 -2.18 -19.60
C MET A 121 -9.65 -3.04 -20.72
N ALA A 122 -9.96 -2.69 -21.97
CA ALA A 122 -9.45 -3.39 -23.15
C ALA A 122 -7.92 -3.29 -23.31
N ARG A 123 -7.27 -2.33 -22.62
CA ARG A 123 -5.81 -2.13 -22.66
C ARG A 123 -5.07 -2.74 -21.49
N ILE A 124 -5.74 -3.38 -20.55
CA ILE A 124 -5.09 -3.94 -19.36
C ILE A 124 -3.96 -4.91 -19.76
N GLU A 125 -4.20 -5.83 -20.68
CA GLU A 125 -3.19 -6.81 -21.10
C GLU A 125 -1.95 -6.17 -21.79
N LYS A 126 -2.10 -4.97 -22.35
CA LYS A 126 -1.03 -4.22 -22.97
C LYS A 126 -0.28 -3.32 -21.99
N ASN A 127 -1.01 -2.74 -21.05
CA ASN A 127 -0.50 -1.68 -20.18
C ASN A 127 0.05 -2.19 -18.84
N TYR A 128 -0.15 -3.48 -18.54
CA TYR A 128 0.29 -4.14 -17.31
C TYR A 128 1.17 -5.34 -17.61
N PRO A 129 1.90 -5.90 -16.63
CA PRO A 129 2.81 -7.01 -16.85
C PRO A 129 2.17 -8.21 -17.56
N ASN A 130 2.77 -8.65 -18.64
CA ASN A 130 2.39 -9.83 -19.41
C ASN A 130 3.21 -11.07 -19.06
N GLU A 131 4.03 -10.98 -18.03
CA GLU A 131 4.84 -12.06 -17.45
C GLU A 131 4.76 -12.01 -15.91
N PRO A 132 5.02 -13.14 -15.22
CA PRO A 132 5.01 -13.16 -13.77
C PRO A 132 6.08 -12.24 -13.15
N GLU A 133 5.77 -11.67 -11.99
CA GLU A 133 6.66 -10.82 -11.21
C GLU A 133 6.72 -11.27 -9.75
N LEU A 134 7.92 -11.20 -9.16
CA LEU A 134 8.15 -11.37 -7.75
C LEU A 134 8.63 -10.05 -7.16
N MET A 135 7.82 -9.45 -6.31
CA MET A 135 8.05 -8.14 -5.71
C MET A 135 8.29 -8.27 -4.21
N ARG A 136 9.18 -7.45 -3.68
CA ARG A 136 9.30 -7.22 -2.25
C ARG A 136 8.38 -6.11 -1.83
N CYS A 137 7.63 -6.36 -0.74
CA CYS A 137 6.67 -5.39 -0.24
C CYS A 137 6.83 -5.23 1.27
N PHE A 138 6.54 -4.04 1.77
CA PHE A 138 6.29 -3.83 3.18
C PHE A 138 4.78 -3.74 3.41
N TYR A 139 4.30 -4.47 4.40
CA TYR A 139 2.90 -4.50 4.82
C TYR A 139 2.77 -4.12 6.29
N ARG A 140 1.83 -3.23 6.60
CA ARG A 140 1.47 -2.84 7.98
C ARG A 140 -0.02 -2.96 8.18
N GLU A 141 -0.40 -3.54 9.32
CA GLU A 141 -1.77 -3.57 9.80
C GLU A 141 -1.84 -2.97 11.20
N THR A 142 -2.69 -2.00 11.39
CA THR A 142 -2.93 -1.35 12.69
C THR A 142 -4.39 -1.45 13.07
N ALA A 143 -4.68 -1.58 14.38
CA ALA A 143 -6.02 -1.44 14.89
C ALA A 143 -6.06 -0.41 16.03
N ARG A 144 -7.09 0.43 16.00
CA ARG A 144 -7.38 1.43 17.03
C ARG A 144 -8.76 1.19 17.63
N ARG A 145 -8.87 1.47 18.91
CA ARG A 145 -10.15 1.63 19.61
C ARG A 145 -10.30 3.09 19.99
N GLY A 146 -11.19 3.81 19.32
CA GLY A 146 -11.20 5.27 19.34
C GLY A 146 -9.87 5.81 18.80
N SER A 147 -9.22 6.70 19.54
CA SER A 147 -7.91 7.26 19.18
C SER A 147 -6.71 6.39 19.58
N ARG A 148 -6.92 5.30 20.34
CA ARG A 148 -5.83 4.52 20.92
C ARG A 148 -5.50 3.30 20.09
N PHE A 149 -4.23 3.15 19.70
CA PHE A 149 -3.72 1.92 19.10
C PHE A 149 -3.81 0.74 20.09
N ILE A 150 -4.35 -0.36 19.61
CA ILE A 150 -4.50 -1.61 20.35
C ILE A 150 -3.69 -2.75 19.74
N SER A 151 -3.35 -2.65 18.46
CA SER A 151 -2.43 -3.57 17.81
C SER A 151 -1.69 -2.90 16.66
N VAL A 152 -0.47 -3.39 16.42
CA VAL A 152 0.39 -3.08 15.30
C VAL A 152 1.03 -4.38 14.86
N ALA A 153 0.93 -4.71 13.58
CA ALA A 153 1.60 -5.85 12.98
C ALA A 153 2.19 -5.43 11.64
N GLU A 154 3.43 -5.82 11.38
CA GLU A 154 4.20 -5.43 10.21
C GLU A 154 4.92 -6.63 9.63
N ALA A 155 5.09 -6.67 8.32
CA ALA A 155 5.90 -7.66 7.64
C ALA A 155 6.57 -7.12 6.38
N VAL A 156 7.74 -7.65 6.09
CA VAL A 156 8.30 -7.69 4.74
C VAL A 156 7.80 -8.97 4.10
N THR A 157 7.27 -8.86 2.90
CA THR A 157 6.65 -9.96 2.16
C THR A 157 7.25 -10.09 0.78
N GLU A 158 7.21 -11.28 0.22
CA GLU A 158 7.34 -11.54 -1.21
C GLU A 158 5.94 -11.71 -1.80
N MET A 159 5.62 -10.89 -2.78
CA MET A 159 4.37 -10.92 -3.52
C MET A 159 4.65 -11.41 -4.94
N TYR A 160 4.12 -12.57 -5.26
CA TYR A 160 4.12 -13.10 -6.61
C TYR A 160 2.82 -12.69 -7.30
N LYS A 161 2.95 -12.02 -8.43
CA LYS A 161 1.85 -11.73 -9.33
C LYS A 161 2.08 -12.49 -10.64
N SER A 162 1.12 -13.30 -11.05
CA SER A 162 1.07 -13.82 -12.41
C SER A 162 0.85 -12.67 -13.40
N ASP A 163 0.94 -12.92 -14.70
CA ASP A 163 0.57 -11.92 -15.70
C ASP A 163 -0.88 -11.45 -15.54
N TYR A 164 -1.21 -10.30 -16.12
CA TYR A 164 -2.53 -9.67 -15.97
C TYR A 164 -3.60 -10.26 -16.90
N TYR A 165 -3.27 -11.30 -17.67
CA TYR A 165 -4.26 -12.10 -18.40
C TYR A 165 -5.13 -12.90 -17.42
N TYR A 166 -4.53 -13.42 -16.35
CA TYR A 166 -5.21 -14.17 -15.29
C TYR A 166 -5.68 -13.26 -14.14
N GLY A 167 -6.69 -13.72 -13.41
CA GLY A 167 -7.14 -13.08 -12.17
C GLY A 167 -6.18 -13.30 -10.99
N PRO A 168 -6.52 -12.73 -9.80
CA PRO A 168 -5.68 -12.79 -8.61
C PRO A 168 -5.58 -14.19 -7.96
N GLU A 169 -6.33 -15.18 -8.43
CA GLU A 169 -6.31 -16.56 -7.91
C GLU A 169 -4.97 -17.27 -8.15
N ARG A 170 -4.20 -16.80 -9.14
CA ARG A 170 -2.85 -17.31 -9.42
C ARG A 170 -1.76 -16.58 -8.66
N ASP A 171 -2.09 -15.47 -8.03
CA ASP A 171 -1.16 -14.69 -7.23
C ASP A 171 -0.90 -15.35 -5.88
N ALA A 172 0.16 -14.96 -5.21
CA ALA A 172 0.51 -15.47 -3.89
C ALA A 172 1.35 -14.45 -3.12
N VAL A 173 1.30 -14.55 -1.80
CA VAL A 173 2.15 -13.76 -0.93
C VAL A 173 2.76 -14.65 0.14
N ALA A 174 4.03 -14.40 0.48
CA ALA A 174 4.73 -15.04 1.58
C ALA A 174 5.32 -14.00 2.53
N ILE A 175 5.32 -14.32 3.82
CA ILE A 175 5.96 -13.49 4.84
C ILE A 175 7.42 -13.92 4.95
N LEU A 176 8.34 -12.97 4.72
CA LEU A 176 9.78 -13.16 4.91
C LEU A 176 10.20 -12.88 6.34
N LYS A 177 9.75 -11.71 6.85
CA LYS A 177 10.06 -11.25 8.19
C LYS A 177 8.87 -10.44 8.70
N GLY A 178 8.44 -10.66 9.92
CA GLY A 178 7.30 -9.95 10.45
C GLY A 178 7.35 -9.81 11.97
N ARG A 179 6.64 -8.83 12.49
CA ARG A 179 6.56 -8.54 13.91
C ARG A 179 5.18 -8.03 14.32
N ARG A 180 4.82 -8.21 15.59
CA ARG A 180 3.55 -7.74 16.12
C ARG A 180 3.66 -7.18 17.53
N LEU A 181 2.77 -6.26 17.84
CA LEU A 181 2.48 -5.77 19.18
C LEU A 181 0.97 -5.74 19.38
N MET A 182 0.49 -6.17 20.52
CA MET A 182 -0.93 -6.16 20.83
C MET A 182 -1.16 -5.79 22.32
N SER A 183 -2.22 -5.03 22.57
CA SER A 183 -2.64 -4.74 23.94
C SER A 183 -3.12 -6.00 24.67
N MET A 184 -2.55 -6.26 25.84
CA MET A 184 -2.94 -7.40 26.69
C MET A 184 -4.26 -7.17 27.46
N LYS A 185 -4.87 -5.97 27.35
CA LYS A 185 -6.10 -5.66 28.07
C LYS A 185 -7.30 -6.36 27.43
N ALA A 186 -8.04 -7.15 28.19
CA ALA A 186 -9.25 -7.85 27.71
C ALA A 186 -10.26 -6.92 27.02
N ARG A 187 -10.39 -5.67 27.47
CA ARG A 187 -11.27 -4.66 26.85
C ARG A 187 -10.81 -4.20 25.48
N ASP A 188 -9.52 -4.40 25.13
CA ASP A 188 -8.90 -4.00 23.88
C ASP A 188 -8.92 -5.13 22.84
N THR A 189 -9.32 -6.32 23.26
CA THR A 189 -9.40 -7.48 22.36
C THR A 189 -10.45 -7.21 21.29
N LEU A 190 -10.02 -7.19 20.05
CA LEU A 190 -10.91 -7.15 18.90
C LEU A 190 -11.53 -8.56 18.76
N GLY A 191 -12.77 -8.70 19.20
CA GLY A 191 -13.48 -10.00 19.23
C GLY A 191 -13.90 -10.51 17.84
N VAL A 192 -13.66 -9.76 16.77
CA VAL A 192 -13.99 -10.12 15.38
C VAL A 192 -12.72 -10.25 14.55
N LYS A 193 -12.76 -11.08 13.52
CA LYS A 193 -11.79 -11.07 12.43
C LYS A 193 -12.43 -10.36 11.25
N VAL A 194 -11.91 -9.20 10.89
CA VAL A 194 -12.24 -8.48 9.65
C VAL A 194 -11.29 -8.92 8.53
N GLN A 195 -11.65 -8.60 7.30
CA GLN A 195 -10.76 -8.80 6.16
C GLN A 195 -9.46 -8.03 6.34
N GLY A 196 -8.33 -8.63 6.01
CA GLY A 196 -6.98 -8.06 6.18
C GLY A 196 -5.90 -9.07 5.88
N GLY A 197 -4.66 -8.74 6.29
CA GLY A 197 -3.47 -9.52 6.02
C GLY A 197 -2.86 -9.22 4.66
N PRO A 198 -1.60 -9.65 4.43
CA PRO A 198 -0.84 -9.28 3.24
C PRO A 198 -1.37 -9.87 1.92
N VAL A 199 -2.40 -10.71 1.95
CA VAL A 199 -3.12 -11.19 0.74
C VAL A 199 -4.15 -10.16 0.25
N LEU A 200 -4.63 -9.25 1.11
CA LEU A 200 -5.65 -8.27 0.74
C LEU A 200 -5.23 -7.39 -0.46
N PRO A 201 -3.99 -6.88 -0.55
CA PRO A 201 -3.54 -6.10 -1.71
C PRO A 201 -3.69 -6.81 -3.05
N LEU A 202 -3.55 -8.14 -3.08
CA LEU A 202 -3.76 -8.92 -4.31
C LEU A 202 -5.24 -8.92 -4.74
N MET A 203 -6.14 -8.99 -3.76
CA MET A 203 -7.59 -9.07 -4.02
C MET A 203 -8.19 -7.73 -4.44
N VAL A 204 -7.57 -6.62 -4.04
CA VAL A 204 -8.06 -5.27 -4.35
C VAL A 204 -7.40 -4.63 -5.56
N ASP A 205 -6.54 -5.35 -6.27
CA ASP A 205 -5.94 -4.90 -7.52
C ASP A 205 -7.02 -4.74 -8.60
N LEU A 206 -7.42 -3.50 -8.83
CA LEU A 206 -8.51 -3.15 -9.75
C LEU A 206 -8.29 -3.65 -11.18
N ALA A 207 -7.07 -3.51 -11.68
CA ALA A 207 -6.73 -3.89 -13.05
C ALA A 207 -6.69 -5.40 -13.24
N LYS A 208 -6.42 -6.16 -12.19
CA LYS A 208 -6.30 -7.62 -12.24
C LYS A 208 -7.57 -8.34 -11.81
N ASN A 209 -8.24 -7.86 -10.75
CA ASN A 209 -9.48 -8.42 -10.25
C ASN A 209 -10.69 -7.83 -10.99
N ARG A 210 -10.78 -8.11 -12.28
CA ARG A 210 -11.82 -7.54 -13.18
C ARG A 210 -13.23 -7.95 -12.77
N GLU A 211 -13.40 -9.15 -12.21
CA GLU A 211 -14.73 -9.65 -11.82
C GLU A 211 -15.36 -8.85 -10.67
N TYR A 212 -14.54 -8.15 -9.90
CA TYR A 212 -15.00 -7.50 -8.68
C TYR A 212 -15.65 -6.12 -8.92
N ILE A 213 -15.08 -5.29 -9.79
CA ILE A 213 -15.55 -3.90 -10.01
C ILE A 213 -15.77 -3.61 -11.51
N LEU A 214 -14.84 -4.05 -12.34
CA LEU A 214 -14.75 -3.66 -13.75
C LEU A 214 -15.35 -4.67 -14.73
N ASN A 215 -16.25 -5.56 -14.29
CA ASN A 215 -16.97 -6.39 -15.24
C ASN A 215 -18.18 -5.63 -15.86
N GLU A 216 -18.62 -6.08 -17.02
CA GLU A 216 -19.70 -5.41 -17.75
C GLU A 216 -21.04 -5.42 -16.98
N GLU A 217 -21.33 -6.48 -16.23
CA GLU A 217 -22.54 -6.59 -15.41
C GLU A 217 -22.53 -5.57 -14.29
N ASN A 218 -21.41 -5.46 -13.55
CA ASN A 218 -21.30 -4.51 -12.46
C ASN A 218 -21.31 -3.06 -12.96
N ILE A 219 -20.65 -2.77 -14.09
CA ILE A 219 -20.60 -1.41 -14.66
C ILE A 219 -22.00 -0.90 -15.01
N ALA A 220 -22.93 -1.77 -15.44
CA ALA A 220 -24.32 -1.39 -15.76
C ALA A 220 -25.07 -0.86 -14.52
N HIS A 221 -24.65 -1.19 -13.31
CA HIS A 221 -25.26 -0.71 -12.06
C HIS A 221 -24.73 0.63 -11.58
N TYR A 222 -23.78 1.25 -12.32
CA TYR A 222 -23.23 2.54 -11.94
C TYR A 222 -23.77 3.69 -12.79
N LYS A 223 -24.04 4.81 -12.15
CA LYS A 223 -24.05 6.11 -12.79
C LYS A 223 -22.61 6.59 -12.87
N LEU A 224 -22.09 6.66 -14.07
CA LEU A 224 -20.75 7.18 -14.34
C LEU A 224 -20.81 8.67 -14.65
N SER A 225 -19.87 9.44 -14.10
CA SER A 225 -19.72 10.87 -14.40
C SER A 225 -18.25 11.26 -14.45
N MET A 226 -17.93 12.21 -15.35
CA MET A 226 -16.61 12.79 -15.40
C MET A 226 -16.45 13.85 -14.32
N GLU A 227 -15.32 13.83 -13.62
CA GLU A 227 -14.89 14.91 -12.74
C GLU A 227 -13.80 15.76 -13.41
N VAL A 228 -13.40 16.83 -12.74
CA VAL A 228 -12.31 17.71 -13.22
C VAL A 228 -11.05 16.87 -13.35
N PRO A 229 -10.38 16.91 -14.52
CA PRO A 229 -9.13 16.18 -14.73
C PRO A 229 -8.06 16.61 -13.70
N VAL A 230 -7.17 15.70 -13.34
CA VAL A 230 -6.02 15.97 -12.47
C VAL A 230 -4.73 15.51 -13.16
N LYS A 231 -3.57 15.95 -12.66
CA LYS A 231 -2.28 15.40 -13.09
C LYS A 231 -1.73 14.43 -12.05
N ILE A 232 -1.24 13.28 -12.51
CA ILE A 232 -0.47 12.31 -11.73
C ILE A 232 0.83 12.08 -12.49
N ALA A 233 1.98 12.26 -11.84
CA ALA A 233 3.30 12.21 -12.48
C ALA A 233 3.37 13.09 -13.76
N ASP A 234 2.81 14.31 -13.66
CA ASP A 234 2.68 15.33 -14.72
C ASP A 234 1.86 14.92 -15.95
N ARG A 235 1.19 13.77 -15.92
CA ARG A 235 0.32 13.26 -16.98
C ARG A 235 -1.14 13.50 -16.63
N ALA A 236 -1.91 14.03 -17.58
CA ALA A 236 -3.33 14.32 -17.43
C ALA A 236 -4.13 13.02 -17.27
N GLN A 237 -5.07 13.00 -16.33
CA GLN A 237 -5.92 11.88 -16.03
C GLN A 237 -7.39 12.20 -16.33
N TYR A 238 -8.10 11.28 -16.93
CA TYR A 238 -9.55 11.22 -16.80
C TYR A 238 -9.88 10.79 -15.37
N VAL A 239 -10.82 11.48 -14.74
CA VAL A 239 -11.35 11.11 -13.42
C VAL A 239 -12.80 10.72 -13.60
N ILE A 240 -13.11 9.44 -13.41
CA ILE A 240 -14.45 8.91 -13.55
C ILE A 240 -14.97 8.57 -12.15
N ASN A 241 -16.04 9.25 -11.75
CA ASN A 241 -16.79 8.91 -10.56
C ASN A 241 -17.81 7.79 -10.87
N MET A 242 -17.84 6.78 -10.00
CA MET A 242 -18.69 5.60 -10.10
C MET A 242 -19.65 5.61 -8.91
N GLU A 243 -20.92 5.94 -9.14
CA GLU A 243 -21.95 5.96 -8.11
C GLU A 243 -22.99 4.86 -8.37
N PRO A 244 -23.20 3.89 -7.45
CA PRO A 244 -24.17 2.83 -7.65
C PRO A 244 -25.60 3.36 -7.72
N GLN A 245 -26.33 3.00 -8.77
CA GLN A 245 -27.75 3.34 -8.95
C GLN A 245 -28.66 2.44 -8.10
N ASP A 246 -28.30 1.16 -8.02
CA ASP A 246 -29.10 0.13 -7.37
C ASP A 246 -28.52 -0.28 -6.02
N VAL A 247 -29.35 -0.88 -5.16
CA VAL A 247 -28.92 -1.62 -3.97
C VAL A 247 -28.93 -3.09 -4.32
N LEU A 248 -27.73 -3.68 -4.41
CA LEU A 248 -27.57 -5.06 -4.84
C LEU A 248 -27.53 -6.02 -3.64
N LEU A 249 -27.76 -7.30 -3.89
CA LEU A 249 -27.67 -8.37 -2.87
C LEU A 249 -26.22 -8.74 -2.52
N TYR A 250 -25.25 -8.15 -3.22
CA TYR A 250 -23.82 -8.30 -2.96
C TYR A 250 -23.18 -6.91 -2.79
N PRO A 251 -22.03 -6.83 -2.09
CA PRO A 251 -21.37 -5.56 -1.84
C PRO A 251 -20.83 -4.96 -3.14
N ILE A 252 -21.05 -3.66 -3.31
CA ILE A 252 -20.58 -2.89 -4.45
C ILE A 252 -19.75 -1.70 -3.93
N MET A 253 -18.70 -1.35 -4.66
CA MET A 253 -17.84 -0.20 -4.34
C MET A 253 -18.31 1.04 -5.10
N LYS A 254 -18.12 2.22 -4.54
CA LYS A 254 -18.33 3.53 -5.18
C LYS A 254 -17.07 4.35 -5.08
N GLY A 255 -16.92 5.39 -5.88
CA GLY A 255 -15.80 6.30 -5.81
C GLY A 255 -15.18 6.61 -7.17
N ARG A 256 -13.88 6.86 -7.21
CA ARG A 256 -13.19 7.42 -8.36
C ARG A 256 -12.14 6.48 -8.92
N VAL A 257 -12.08 6.39 -10.23
CA VAL A 257 -10.98 5.77 -10.96
C VAL A 257 -10.27 6.82 -11.81
N PHE A 258 -8.95 6.74 -11.85
CA PHE A 258 -8.08 7.66 -12.55
C PHE A 258 -7.41 6.93 -13.70
N ILE A 259 -7.58 7.46 -14.90
CA ILE A 259 -7.13 6.83 -16.14
C ILE A 259 -6.27 7.84 -16.90
N ASP A 260 -5.03 7.45 -17.17
CA ASP A 260 -4.12 8.26 -17.98
C ASP A 260 -4.71 8.54 -19.37
N GLN A 261 -4.73 9.81 -19.77
CA GLN A 261 -5.40 10.20 -21.02
C GLN A 261 -4.71 9.71 -22.28
N GLN A 262 -3.41 9.44 -22.24
CA GLN A 262 -2.64 9.01 -23.41
C GLN A 262 -2.60 7.50 -23.56
N SER A 263 -2.26 6.79 -22.48
CA SER A 263 -2.12 5.35 -22.50
C SER A 263 -3.42 4.60 -22.22
N LEU A 264 -4.42 5.25 -21.61
CA LEU A 264 -5.63 4.63 -21.04
C LEU A 264 -5.30 3.58 -19.97
N THR A 265 -4.29 3.86 -19.15
CA THR A 265 -3.89 3.02 -18.01
C THR A 265 -4.60 3.49 -16.75
N PHE A 266 -5.12 2.58 -15.94
CA PHE A 266 -5.55 2.93 -14.59
C PHE A 266 -4.31 3.27 -13.76
N THR A 267 -4.25 4.47 -13.21
CA THR A 267 -3.11 4.94 -12.42
C THR A 267 -3.42 4.98 -10.93
N ARG A 268 -4.72 5.12 -10.60
CA ARG A 268 -5.21 5.18 -9.22
C ARG A 268 -6.68 4.77 -9.15
N ALA A 269 -7.08 4.21 -8.03
CA ALA A 269 -8.48 4.04 -7.65
C ALA A 269 -8.67 4.46 -6.19
N GLU A 270 -9.74 5.20 -5.91
CA GLU A 270 -10.17 5.61 -4.57
C GLU A 270 -11.63 5.19 -4.42
N LEU A 271 -11.83 4.11 -3.68
CA LEU A 271 -13.12 3.44 -3.60
C LEU A 271 -13.60 3.35 -2.16
N GLU A 272 -14.91 3.34 -1.99
CA GLU A 272 -15.59 3.16 -0.72
C GLU A 272 -16.68 2.10 -0.90
N LEU A 273 -16.85 1.22 0.09
CA LEU A 273 -17.91 0.23 0.08
C LEU A 273 -19.27 0.92 0.28
N ASP A 274 -20.25 0.61 -0.56
CA ASP A 274 -21.62 1.10 -0.38
C ASP A 274 -22.23 0.52 0.92
N MET A 275 -22.57 1.44 1.84
CA MET A 275 -23.15 1.11 3.14
C MET A 275 -24.67 1.20 3.19
N ARG A 276 -25.37 1.43 2.06
CA ARG A 276 -26.84 1.52 2.01
C ARG A 276 -27.47 0.24 2.55
N ASP A 277 -26.94 -0.94 2.18
CA ASP A 277 -27.22 -2.18 2.89
C ASP A 277 -26.05 -2.58 3.81
N TRP A 278 -26.09 -2.11 5.05
CA TRP A 278 -25.06 -2.38 6.03
C TRP A 278 -24.92 -3.87 6.41
N ARG A 279 -25.93 -4.71 6.17
CA ARG A 279 -25.87 -6.16 6.47
C ARG A 279 -25.01 -6.86 5.44
N THR A 280 -25.22 -6.57 4.18
CA THR A 280 -24.39 -7.04 3.07
C THR A 280 -22.95 -6.53 3.22
N ALA A 281 -22.76 -5.24 3.54
CA ALA A 281 -21.45 -4.67 3.84
C ALA A 281 -20.75 -5.37 5.05
N ALA A 282 -21.52 -5.68 6.11
CA ALA A 282 -20.98 -6.40 7.27
C ALA A 282 -20.49 -7.81 6.89
N ASN A 283 -21.25 -8.54 6.09
CA ASN A 283 -20.85 -9.87 5.62
C ASN A 283 -19.57 -9.83 4.77
N TYR A 284 -19.40 -8.79 3.96
CA TYR A 284 -18.18 -8.57 3.18
C TYR A 284 -16.97 -8.27 4.06
N MET A 285 -17.12 -7.41 5.07
CA MET A 285 -16.02 -6.98 5.95
C MET A 285 -15.60 -8.06 6.96
N LEU A 286 -16.51 -8.96 7.32
CA LEU A 286 -16.30 -9.97 8.37
C LEU A 286 -15.80 -11.29 7.81
N VAL A 287 -14.70 -11.80 8.35
CA VAL A 287 -14.25 -13.18 8.15
C VAL A 287 -14.82 -14.09 9.25
N HIS A 288 -14.84 -13.61 10.50
CA HIS A 288 -15.38 -14.36 11.63
C HIS A 288 -15.91 -13.43 12.72
N LYS A 289 -17.02 -13.85 13.32
CA LYS A 289 -17.64 -13.14 14.44
C LYS A 289 -18.18 -14.16 15.46
N PRO A 290 -17.80 -14.09 16.77
CA PRO A 290 -18.36 -14.89 17.82
C PRO A 290 -19.87 -14.65 18.00
N PHE A 291 -20.56 -15.68 18.48
CA PHE A 291 -21.96 -15.53 18.89
C PHE A 291 -22.09 -14.49 20.01
N GLY A 292 -23.13 -13.67 19.97
CA GLY A 292 -23.39 -12.64 20.99
C GLY A 292 -22.59 -11.34 20.83
N LEU A 293 -21.72 -11.23 19.82
CA LEU A 293 -21.05 -10.00 19.46
C LEU A 293 -21.86 -9.22 18.40
N ARG A 294 -22.04 -7.91 18.61
CA ARG A 294 -22.64 -7.00 17.64
C ARG A 294 -21.52 -6.38 16.81
N PHE A 295 -21.65 -6.41 15.50
CA PHE A 295 -20.77 -5.72 14.57
C PHE A 295 -21.61 -4.82 13.68
N ARG A 296 -21.23 -3.56 13.56
CA ARG A 296 -21.87 -2.60 12.68
C ARG A 296 -20.82 -1.87 11.85
N PRO A 297 -20.73 -2.13 10.56
CA PRO A 297 -19.83 -1.41 9.66
C PRO A 297 -20.20 0.07 9.63
N ARG A 298 -19.23 0.91 9.41
CA ARG A 298 -19.39 2.37 9.26
C ARG A 298 -18.83 2.83 7.94
N GLU A 299 -17.64 2.36 7.61
CA GLU A 299 -16.91 2.77 6.44
C GLU A 299 -15.89 1.68 6.08
N LEU A 300 -15.66 1.48 4.79
CA LEU A 300 -14.52 0.77 4.25
C LEU A 300 -14.07 1.53 3.03
N THR A 301 -12.87 2.11 3.11
CA THR A 301 -12.23 2.82 2.01
C THR A 301 -11.02 2.05 1.50
N MET A 302 -10.74 2.19 0.23
CA MET A 302 -9.66 1.52 -0.46
C MET A 302 -8.99 2.48 -1.44
N THR A 303 -7.67 2.53 -1.39
CA THR A 303 -6.84 3.23 -2.37
C THR A 303 -5.88 2.26 -2.99
N VAL A 304 -5.83 2.22 -4.31
CA VAL A 304 -4.84 1.46 -5.09
C VAL A 304 -4.10 2.43 -5.99
N VAL A 305 -2.79 2.34 -6.03
CA VAL A 305 -1.92 3.21 -6.85
C VAL A 305 -1.01 2.35 -7.72
N TYR A 306 -0.87 2.75 -8.98
CA TYR A 306 0.02 2.12 -9.94
C TYR A 306 1.08 3.12 -10.38
N ASN A 307 2.33 2.69 -10.44
CA ASN A 307 3.43 3.44 -11.02
C ASN A 307 3.79 2.85 -12.39
N THR A 308 4.08 3.74 -13.34
CA THR A 308 4.49 3.34 -14.69
C THR A 308 6.01 3.35 -14.79
N ASP A 309 6.58 2.26 -15.29
CA ASP A 309 8.01 2.13 -15.55
C ASP A 309 8.44 2.90 -16.81
N SER A 310 9.73 2.80 -17.17
CA SER A 310 10.31 3.46 -18.34
C SER A 310 9.79 2.90 -19.68
N GLN A 311 9.21 1.71 -19.69
CA GLN A 311 8.64 1.06 -20.86
C GLN A 311 7.15 1.39 -21.04
N GLY A 312 6.55 2.07 -20.08
CA GLY A 312 5.13 2.41 -20.08
C GLY A 312 4.23 1.35 -19.47
N ILE A 313 4.80 0.34 -18.81
CA ILE A 313 4.07 -0.72 -18.11
C ILE A 313 3.74 -0.26 -16.69
N ALA A 314 2.51 -0.45 -16.26
CA ALA A 314 2.02 -0.04 -14.96
C ALA A 314 2.09 -1.20 -13.96
N HIS A 315 2.69 -0.94 -12.81
CA HIS A 315 2.85 -1.89 -11.72
C HIS A 315 2.12 -1.37 -10.49
N MET A 316 1.43 -2.24 -9.77
CA MET A 316 0.85 -1.89 -8.47
C MET A 316 1.97 -1.47 -7.52
N SER A 317 1.85 -0.29 -6.93
CA SER A 317 2.90 0.30 -6.09
C SER A 317 2.50 0.49 -4.64
N TYR A 318 1.24 0.87 -4.40
CA TYR A 318 0.73 1.13 -3.06
C TYR A 318 -0.74 0.75 -2.94
N VAL A 319 -1.10 0.17 -1.80
CA VAL A 319 -2.48 -0.14 -1.43
C VAL A 319 -2.71 0.29 0.01
N ARG A 320 -3.82 0.99 0.25
CA ARG A 320 -4.34 1.31 1.59
C ARG A 320 -5.80 0.90 1.68
N ASN A 321 -6.12 0.23 2.77
CA ASN A 321 -7.49 -0.15 3.11
C ASN A 321 -7.76 0.29 4.55
N GLU A 322 -8.83 1.06 4.76
CA GLU A 322 -9.26 1.51 6.08
C GLU A 322 -10.68 1.06 6.33
N MET A 323 -10.90 0.38 7.45
CA MET A 323 -12.21 -0.04 7.91
C MET A 323 -12.57 0.62 9.22
N ARG A 324 -13.75 1.22 9.29
CA ARG A 324 -14.34 1.77 10.52
C ARG A 324 -15.61 1.01 10.86
N PHE A 325 -15.73 0.56 12.08
CA PHE A 325 -16.90 -0.18 12.55
C PHE A 325 -17.09 -0.05 14.05
N ASN A 326 -18.31 -0.30 14.50
CA ASN A 326 -18.61 -0.44 15.91
C ASN A 326 -18.73 -1.92 16.29
N CYS A 327 -18.11 -2.31 17.39
CA CYS A 327 -18.12 -3.69 17.84
C CYS A 327 -18.20 -3.74 19.37
N ASP A 328 -19.16 -4.55 19.90
CA ASP A 328 -19.19 -4.88 21.31
C ASP A 328 -20.12 -6.07 21.61
N TRP A 329 -20.03 -6.62 22.83
CA TRP A 329 -20.91 -7.69 23.30
C TRP A 329 -22.35 -7.19 23.48
N LYS A 330 -23.34 -8.01 23.17
CA LYS A 330 -24.78 -7.65 23.27
C LYS A 330 -25.20 -7.13 24.64
N ARG A 331 -24.49 -7.51 25.71
CA ARG A 331 -24.77 -7.11 27.09
C ARG A 331 -24.30 -5.69 27.44
N ARG A 332 -23.50 -5.03 26.58
CA ARG A 332 -23.03 -3.68 26.80
C ARG A 332 -24.00 -2.66 26.21
N LEU A 333 -24.21 -1.55 26.92
CA LEU A 333 -25.12 -0.47 26.48
C LEU A 333 -24.59 0.26 25.24
N PHE A 334 -23.27 0.48 25.18
CA PHE A 334 -22.64 1.22 24.08
C PHE A 334 -21.60 0.36 23.36
N ALA A 335 -21.63 0.43 22.03
CA ALA A 335 -20.64 -0.23 21.21
C ALA A 335 -19.37 0.65 21.07
N SER A 336 -18.21 0.02 21.10
CA SER A 336 -16.92 0.72 20.94
C SER A 336 -16.61 0.94 19.46
N PRO A 337 -16.08 2.11 19.05
CA PRO A 337 -15.60 2.35 17.71
C PRO A 337 -14.21 1.75 17.53
N PHE A 338 -14.02 1.07 16.42
CA PHE A 338 -12.76 0.51 15.98
C PHE A 338 -12.41 1.02 14.58
N THR A 339 -11.13 1.21 14.35
CA THR A 339 -10.55 1.49 13.03
C THR A 339 -9.42 0.50 12.79
N THR A 340 -9.44 -0.19 11.67
CA THR A 340 -8.31 -0.98 11.19
C THR A 340 -7.79 -0.35 9.91
N VAL A 341 -6.46 -0.28 9.79
CA VAL A 341 -5.78 0.23 8.59
C VAL A 341 -4.77 -0.81 8.15
N CYS A 342 -4.86 -1.20 6.89
CA CYS A 342 -3.89 -2.05 6.22
C CYS A 342 -3.21 -1.24 5.13
N GLU A 343 -1.89 -1.22 5.11
CA GLU A 343 -1.08 -0.52 4.11
C GLU A 343 -0.04 -1.47 3.54
N MET A 344 0.15 -1.40 2.24
CA MET A 344 1.21 -2.12 1.54
C MET A 344 1.88 -1.19 0.55
N VAL A 345 3.21 -1.19 0.55
CA VAL A 345 4.03 -0.56 -0.49
C VAL A 345 4.93 -1.61 -1.14
N VAL A 346 4.98 -1.63 -2.46
CA VAL A 346 6.00 -2.37 -3.20
C VAL A 346 7.30 -1.60 -3.02
N THR A 347 8.33 -2.24 -2.45
CA THR A 347 9.61 -1.60 -2.16
C THR A 347 10.68 -1.89 -3.21
N ASP A 348 10.52 -3.01 -3.92
CA ASP A 348 11.47 -3.43 -4.94
C ASP A 348 10.88 -4.54 -5.82
N LEU A 349 11.28 -4.60 -7.10
CA LEU A 349 10.99 -5.69 -8.01
C LEU A 349 12.18 -6.66 -8.03
N GLN A 350 11.97 -7.89 -7.57
CA GLN A 350 13.04 -8.87 -7.36
C GLN A 350 13.31 -9.71 -8.61
N GLN A 351 12.27 -10.20 -9.27
CA GLN A 351 12.37 -11.14 -10.40
C GLN A 351 11.19 -10.96 -11.35
N LYS A 352 11.44 -11.21 -12.64
CA LYS A 352 10.43 -11.21 -13.72
C LYS A 352 10.50 -12.52 -14.53
N GLY A 353 9.39 -12.85 -15.21
CA GLY A 353 9.28 -13.98 -16.11
C GLY A 353 9.53 -15.32 -15.42
N ASP A 354 10.24 -16.22 -16.09
CA ASP A 354 10.52 -17.57 -15.59
C ASP A 354 11.35 -17.62 -14.30
N SER A 355 12.05 -16.55 -13.96
CA SER A 355 12.78 -16.43 -12.70
C SER A 355 11.87 -16.17 -11.51
N ALA A 356 10.72 -15.55 -11.72
CA ALA A 356 9.73 -15.28 -10.69
C ALA A 356 9.02 -16.57 -10.29
N LYS A 357 9.27 -17.05 -9.07
CA LYS A 357 8.67 -18.29 -8.58
C LYS A 357 7.61 -18.03 -7.53
N ARG A 358 6.45 -18.64 -7.71
CA ARG A 358 5.34 -18.56 -6.75
C ARG A 358 5.77 -19.14 -5.40
N PRO A 359 5.72 -18.38 -4.30
CA PRO A 359 6.07 -18.87 -2.98
C PRO A 359 5.13 -19.99 -2.54
N ARG A 360 5.69 -20.99 -1.84
CA ARG A 360 4.98 -22.18 -1.34
C ARG A 360 5.41 -22.49 0.09
N GLY A 361 4.63 -23.30 0.78
CA GLY A 361 4.97 -23.81 2.11
C GLY A 361 4.51 -22.91 3.27
N ARG A 362 5.20 -22.99 4.41
CA ARG A 362 4.76 -22.36 5.68
C ARG A 362 4.78 -20.84 5.66
N SER A 363 5.64 -20.21 4.88
CA SER A 363 5.72 -18.76 4.73
C SER A 363 4.58 -18.18 3.88
N SER A 364 3.93 -19.01 3.05
CA SER A 364 2.78 -18.58 2.23
C SER A 364 1.61 -18.16 3.12
N PHE A 365 0.93 -17.09 2.71
CA PHE A 365 -0.19 -16.52 3.42
C PHE A 365 -1.46 -16.57 2.57
N GLY A 366 -2.52 -17.18 3.12
CA GLY A 366 -3.81 -17.32 2.46
C GLY A 366 -4.92 -16.50 3.13
N LEU A 367 -6.07 -16.39 2.46
CA LEU A 367 -7.24 -15.63 2.94
C LEU A 367 -7.75 -16.06 4.33
N ARG A 368 -7.57 -17.35 4.71
CA ARG A 368 -8.01 -17.87 6.00
C ARG A 368 -6.99 -17.73 7.11
N ASP A 369 -5.74 -17.38 6.77
CA ASP A 369 -4.68 -17.22 7.76
C ASP A 369 -4.92 -15.96 8.61
N ARG A 370 -4.43 -16.01 9.84
CA ARG A 370 -4.39 -14.84 10.71
C ARG A 370 -2.98 -14.27 10.69
N PHE A 371 -2.86 -13.00 10.38
CA PHE A 371 -1.55 -12.36 10.29
C PHE A 371 -0.79 -12.46 11.61
N TYR A 372 -1.48 -12.31 12.74
CA TYR A 372 -0.89 -12.41 14.08
C TYR A 372 -0.31 -13.80 14.41
N ASP A 373 -0.79 -14.86 13.78
CA ASP A 373 -0.30 -16.22 14.03
C ASP A 373 0.97 -16.54 13.22
N LYS A 374 1.29 -15.68 12.24
CA LYS A 374 2.41 -15.86 11.31
C LYS A 374 3.59 -14.92 11.58
N VAL A 375 3.46 -14.02 12.53
CA VAL A 375 4.48 -13.03 12.87
C VAL A 375 4.84 -13.06 14.35
N GLU A 376 6.10 -12.81 14.66
CA GLU A 376 6.64 -12.90 16.00
C GLU A 376 6.38 -11.65 16.84
N TYR A 377 6.67 -11.75 18.14
CA TYR A 377 6.60 -10.66 19.08
C TYR A 377 7.73 -9.62 18.81
N PHE A 378 7.43 -8.38 19.09
CA PHE A 378 8.22 -7.22 18.73
C PHE A 378 9.20 -6.80 19.82
N ASP A 379 10.52 -7.02 19.67
CA ASP A 379 11.51 -6.49 20.64
C ASP A 379 12.88 -6.07 20.06
N ASP A 380 13.07 -6.11 18.75
CA ASP A 380 14.34 -5.73 18.14
C ASP A 380 14.24 -4.30 17.54
N PRO A 381 15.02 -3.31 18.02
CA PRO A 381 15.02 -1.95 17.46
C PRO A 381 15.51 -1.89 16.03
N ASP A 382 16.45 -2.79 15.65
CA ASP A 382 17.04 -2.82 14.31
C ASP A 382 16.34 -3.81 13.36
N PHE A 383 15.12 -4.23 13.73
CA PHE A 383 14.37 -5.26 13.03
C PHE A 383 14.24 -5.00 11.52
N TRP A 384 14.16 -3.74 11.12
CA TRP A 384 14.03 -3.30 9.73
C TRP A 384 15.30 -2.71 9.12
N ALA A 385 16.48 -2.91 9.72
CA ALA A 385 17.73 -2.30 9.27
C ALA A 385 17.98 -2.47 7.76
N ASP A 386 17.71 -3.68 7.24
CA ASP A 386 17.98 -4.05 5.85
C ASP A 386 16.82 -3.84 4.88
N TYR A 387 15.67 -3.34 5.35
CA TYR A 387 14.46 -3.29 4.55
C TYR A 387 13.89 -1.90 4.42
N ASN A 388 13.34 -1.60 3.24
CA ASN A 388 12.48 -0.44 3.05
C ASN A 388 11.12 -0.69 3.71
N ILE A 389 10.65 0.34 4.42
CA ILE A 389 9.38 0.32 5.15
C ILE A 389 8.62 1.63 4.88
N ILE A 390 7.34 1.67 5.22
CA ILE A 390 6.65 2.93 5.45
C ILE A 390 7.08 3.38 6.86
N GLU A 391 7.69 4.56 6.99
CA GLU A 391 8.09 5.07 8.29
C GLU A 391 6.89 5.13 9.25
N PRO A 392 7.04 4.75 10.52
CA PRO A 392 5.98 4.99 11.49
C PRO A 392 5.78 6.49 11.68
N THR A 393 4.54 6.93 11.90
CA THR A 393 4.26 8.30 12.34
C THR A 393 4.72 8.47 13.80
N GLU A 394 4.96 9.70 14.22
CA GLU A 394 5.27 9.99 15.63
C GLU A 394 4.18 9.44 16.59
N SER A 395 2.91 9.54 16.20
CA SER A 395 1.79 8.96 16.93
C SER A 395 1.87 7.43 17.05
N LEU A 396 2.29 6.75 16.00
CA LEU A 396 2.46 5.30 15.97
C LEU A 396 3.68 4.86 16.80
N GLU A 397 4.81 5.56 16.70
CA GLU A 397 6.01 5.30 17.53
C GLU A 397 5.71 5.41 19.02
N ASN A 398 5.06 6.50 19.42
CA ASN A 398 4.60 6.70 20.80
C ASN A 398 3.66 5.59 21.27
N ALA A 399 2.81 5.07 20.38
CA ALA A 399 1.91 3.96 20.70
C ALA A 399 2.66 2.63 20.84
N ILE A 400 3.63 2.36 19.97
CA ILE A 400 4.51 1.20 20.02
C ILE A 400 5.24 1.15 21.36
N ASP A 401 5.84 2.26 21.78
CA ASP A 401 6.55 2.35 23.07
C ASP A 401 5.64 2.11 24.26
N LYS A 402 4.42 2.66 24.24
CA LYS A 402 3.41 2.42 25.27
C LYS A 402 2.96 0.97 25.34
N LEU A 403 2.82 0.31 24.18
CA LEU A 403 2.47 -1.11 24.12
C LEU A 403 3.62 -1.98 24.65
N LYS A 404 4.87 -1.71 24.26
CA LYS A 404 6.08 -2.40 24.76
C LYS A 404 6.20 -2.30 26.29
N LYS A 405 6.12 -1.09 26.85
CA LYS A 405 6.19 -0.87 28.31
C LYS A 405 5.13 -1.65 29.08
N ARG A 406 3.92 -1.76 28.54
CA ARG A 406 2.81 -2.49 29.19
C ARG A 406 2.99 -4.01 29.18
N ILE A 407 3.64 -4.52 28.16
CA ILE A 407 3.91 -5.95 28.04
C ILE A 407 5.04 -6.36 28.99
N ARG A 408 6.06 -5.50 29.16
CA ARG A 408 7.17 -5.75 30.13
C ARG A 408 6.72 -5.68 31.60
N ASN A 409 5.63 -4.99 31.91
CA ASN A 409 5.12 -4.77 33.27
C ASN A 409 3.99 -5.76 33.67
N ASN A 410 3.63 -6.70 32.80
CA ASN A 410 2.68 -7.78 33.07
C ASN A 410 3.40 -9.15 33.00
#